data_0034191f53d481d15e44ff66c899a51f
#
_entry.id   0034191f53d481d15e44ff66c899a51f
#
_cell.length_a   1.000
_cell.length_b   1.000
_cell.length_c   1.000
_cell.angle_alpha   90.00
_cell.angle_beta   90.00
_cell.angle_gamma   90.00
#
_symmetry.space_group_name_H-M   'P 1'
#
loop_
_entity.id
_entity.type
_entity.pdbx_description
1 polymer ?
#
loop_
_entity_poly.entity_id
_entity_poly.type
_entity_poly.pdbx_seq_one_letter_code
_entity_poly.pdbx_strand_id
1 'polypeptide(L)'
;MPHFMGASTTRRPLSRAIEEMGFATTYFELDAGEAFSGGLHTHHDQEELFYVLEGVATFEVREQPGGRSESIDVNASEAIHFGREDVYQTGGNESEKPVVGIAIGVPGARHDWEGVEAVLDCGECGQETAHNIVPAGEATRMPDAEEIVVTCRECGTEA
;
A
#
# COMPACT_ATOMS: atom_id res chain seq x y z
N MET A 1 -8.17 -1.26 -12.74
CA MET A 1 -7.97 -2.43 -11.86
C MET A 1 -6.69 -2.20 -11.10
N PRO A 2 -6.74 -2.01 -9.78
CA PRO A 2 -5.51 -1.99 -9.01
C PRO A 2 -4.89 -3.39 -9.10
N HIS A 3 -3.71 -3.49 -9.71
CA HIS A 3 -2.92 -4.70 -9.63
C HIS A 3 -2.40 -4.84 -8.20
N PHE A 4 -3.13 -5.54 -7.38
CA PHE A 4 -2.63 -6.00 -6.10
C PHE A 4 -1.54 -7.05 -6.36
N MET A 5 -0.31 -6.60 -6.43
CA MET A 5 0.94 -7.33 -6.63
C MET A 5 1.12 -7.95 -8.02
N GLY A 6 2.20 -7.61 -8.68
CA GLY A 6 2.70 -8.33 -9.85
C GLY A 6 2.93 -9.81 -9.51
N ALA A 7 2.75 -10.69 -10.51
CA ALA A 7 2.83 -12.14 -10.31
C ALA A 7 4.21 -12.64 -9.87
N SER A 8 5.25 -11.81 -10.02
CA SER A 8 6.65 -12.13 -9.68
C SER A 8 7.14 -11.53 -8.38
N THR A 9 6.40 -10.60 -7.77
CA THR A 9 6.81 -9.97 -6.51
C THR A 9 6.97 -11.00 -5.40
N THR A 10 8.18 -11.11 -4.85
CA THR A 10 8.40 -11.90 -3.64
C THR A 10 7.96 -11.10 -2.43
N ARG A 11 6.88 -11.53 -1.80
CA ARG A 11 6.33 -10.95 -0.58
C ARG A 11 6.27 -12.00 0.52
N ARG A 12 7.00 -11.76 1.62
CA ARG A 12 7.04 -12.66 2.78
C ARG A 12 6.55 -11.93 4.03
N PRO A 13 5.28 -12.07 4.44
CA PRO A 13 4.75 -11.46 5.65
C PRO A 13 5.29 -12.19 6.89
N LEU A 14 6.39 -11.70 7.45
CA LEU A 14 7.13 -12.34 8.54
C LEU A 14 6.30 -12.35 9.84
N SER A 15 5.51 -11.31 10.09
CA SER A 15 4.64 -11.21 11.27
C SER A 15 3.57 -12.29 11.33
N ARG A 16 3.19 -12.90 10.21
CA ARG A 16 2.20 -14.00 10.21
C ARG A 16 2.70 -15.29 10.86
N ALA A 17 4.01 -15.42 11.02
CA ALA A 17 4.61 -16.58 11.70
C ALA A 17 4.55 -16.48 13.24
N ILE A 18 4.14 -15.33 13.80
CA ILE A 18 4.16 -15.03 15.23
C ILE A 18 2.81 -14.47 15.61
N GLU A 19 1.98 -15.25 16.32
CA GLU A 19 0.57 -14.93 16.61
C GLU A 19 0.35 -13.67 17.45
N GLU A 20 1.31 -13.29 18.29
CA GLU A 20 1.18 -12.16 19.23
C GLU A 20 2.11 -10.98 18.90
N MET A 21 2.45 -10.80 17.65
CA MET A 21 3.31 -9.69 17.23
C MET A 21 2.55 -8.35 17.30
N GLY A 22 3.13 -7.37 17.98
CA GLY A 22 2.56 -6.02 18.12
C GLY A 22 2.77 -5.12 16.91
N PHE A 23 3.37 -5.63 15.83
CA PHE A 23 3.63 -4.91 14.57
C PHE A 23 3.56 -5.85 13.37
N ALA A 24 3.18 -5.31 12.21
CA ALA A 24 3.27 -5.99 10.94
C ALA A 24 4.69 -5.87 10.39
N THR A 25 5.22 -6.92 9.77
CA THR A 25 6.46 -6.81 9.01
C THR A 25 6.44 -7.73 7.81
N THR A 26 6.89 -7.21 6.67
CA THR A 26 6.91 -7.91 5.41
C THR A 26 8.23 -7.67 4.72
N TYR A 27 8.88 -8.76 4.29
CA TYR A 27 10.04 -8.71 3.41
C TYR A 27 9.58 -8.71 1.96
N PHE A 28 10.20 -7.88 1.14
CA PHE A 28 9.92 -7.74 -0.29
C PHE A 28 11.18 -7.89 -1.14
N GLU A 29 11.03 -8.55 -2.26
CA GLU A 29 11.93 -8.46 -3.41
C GLU A 29 11.08 -8.02 -4.60
N LEU A 30 11.41 -6.89 -5.21
CA LEU A 30 10.69 -6.30 -6.33
C LEU A 30 11.56 -6.32 -7.57
N ASP A 31 11.08 -6.96 -8.63
CA ASP A 31 11.65 -6.80 -9.96
C ASP A 31 11.26 -5.44 -10.57
N ALA A 32 11.83 -5.09 -11.71
CA ALA A 32 11.52 -3.85 -12.42
C ALA A 32 10.02 -3.70 -12.68
N GLY A 33 9.44 -2.58 -12.28
CA GLY A 33 8.02 -2.26 -12.46
C GLY A 33 7.08 -2.87 -11.40
N GLU A 34 7.60 -3.58 -10.39
CA GLU A 34 6.80 -4.12 -9.30
C GLU A 34 6.65 -3.12 -8.15
N ALA A 35 5.57 -3.24 -7.37
CA ALA A 35 5.23 -2.33 -6.29
C ALA A 35 5.07 -3.04 -4.94
N PHE A 36 5.29 -2.29 -3.85
CA PHE A 36 5.02 -2.75 -2.48
C PHE A 36 3.52 -2.93 -2.22
N SER A 37 2.70 -2.11 -2.87
CA SER A 37 1.24 -2.07 -2.69
C SER A 37 0.49 -1.92 -4.02
N GLY A 38 -0.84 -1.99 -3.97
CA GLY A 38 -1.70 -1.97 -5.15
C GLY A 38 -1.99 -0.59 -5.75
N GLY A 39 -1.45 0.49 -5.19
CA GLY A 39 -1.66 1.86 -5.67
C GLY A 39 -1.64 2.88 -4.53
N LEU A 40 -1.98 4.13 -4.86
CA LEU A 40 -2.02 5.22 -3.89
C LEU A 40 -3.06 4.95 -2.81
N HIS A 41 -2.61 4.93 -1.56
CA HIS A 41 -3.44 4.67 -0.39
C HIS A 41 -2.89 5.35 0.86
N THR A 42 -3.72 5.44 1.88
CA THR A 42 -3.34 5.83 3.23
C THR A 42 -3.91 4.85 4.25
N HIS A 43 -3.33 4.81 5.44
CA HIS A 43 -3.81 3.99 6.55
C HIS A 43 -4.31 4.88 7.69
N HIS A 44 -5.51 4.57 8.22
CA HIS A 44 -6.07 5.21 9.40
C HIS A 44 -5.66 4.52 10.70
N ASP A 45 -5.31 3.24 10.63
CA ASP A 45 -5.04 2.37 11.78
C ASP A 45 -3.56 2.17 12.07
N GLN A 46 -2.69 2.24 11.06
CA GLN A 46 -1.26 1.97 11.19
C GLN A 46 -0.38 3.07 10.61
N GLU A 47 0.78 3.25 11.22
CA GLU A 47 1.92 3.93 10.62
C GLU A 47 2.74 2.92 9.83
N GLU A 48 3.39 3.33 8.75
CA GLU A 48 4.23 2.49 7.93
C GLU A 48 5.65 3.03 7.82
N LEU A 49 6.62 2.12 7.93
CA LEU A 49 8.03 2.40 7.67
C LEU A 49 8.55 1.41 6.64
N PHE A 50 9.16 1.92 5.59
CA PHE A 50 9.87 1.12 4.60
C PHE A 50 11.37 1.35 4.74
N TYR A 51 12.14 0.27 4.88
CA TYR A 51 13.58 0.29 4.91
C TYR A 51 14.12 -0.46 3.69
N VAL A 52 14.93 0.22 2.88
CA VAL A 52 15.51 -0.36 1.66
C VAL A 52 16.84 -1.01 2.00
N LEU A 53 16.96 -2.29 1.68
CA LEU A 53 18.17 -3.10 1.89
C LEU A 53 19.08 -3.05 0.66
N GLU A 54 18.50 -3.15 -0.54
CA GLU A 54 19.20 -3.13 -1.83
C GLU A 54 18.39 -2.38 -2.87
N GLY A 55 19.07 -1.73 -3.81
CA GLY A 55 18.46 -0.99 -4.90
C GLY A 55 17.97 0.41 -4.49
N VAL A 56 17.03 0.94 -5.25
CA VAL A 56 16.38 2.24 -5.02
C VAL A 56 14.88 2.05 -5.15
N ALA A 57 14.14 2.28 -4.09
CA ALA A 57 12.69 2.30 -4.12
C ALA A 57 12.21 3.73 -4.40
N THR A 58 11.24 3.88 -5.29
CA THR A 58 10.63 5.17 -5.59
C THR A 58 9.22 5.22 -5.02
N PHE A 59 8.94 6.23 -4.20
CA PHE A 59 7.62 6.47 -3.62
C PHE A 59 6.96 7.68 -4.27
N GLU A 60 5.72 7.51 -4.69
CA GLU A 60 4.84 8.62 -5.05
C GLU A 60 4.01 9.00 -3.83
N VAL A 61 3.95 10.28 -3.51
CA VAL A 61 3.15 10.81 -2.40
C VAL A 61 2.25 11.94 -2.86
N ARG A 62 1.04 12.03 -2.28
CA ARG A 62 0.06 13.11 -2.52
C ARG A 62 -0.65 13.47 -1.23
N GLU A 63 -0.91 14.76 -1.02
CA GLU A 63 -1.67 15.25 0.14
C GLU A 63 -3.18 14.96 0.02
N GLN A 64 -3.70 14.89 -1.23
CA GLN A 64 -5.12 14.68 -1.50
C GLN A 64 -5.36 14.02 -2.87
N PRO A 65 -6.50 13.34 -3.07
CA PRO A 65 -6.91 12.83 -4.38
C PRO A 65 -6.90 13.95 -5.44
N GLY A 66 -6.44 13.65 -6.65
CA GLY A 66 -6.30 14.63 -7.74
C GLY A 66 -5.23 15.70 -7.50
N GLY A 67 -4.52 15.63 -6.39
CA GLY A 67 -3.45 16.56 -6.04
C GLY A 67 -2.16 16.31 -6.82
N ARG A 68 -1.20 17.21 -6.62
CA ARG A 68 0.13 17.07 -7.23
C ARG A 68 0.89 15.91 -6.59
N SER A 69 1.47 15.06 -7.43
CA SER A 69 2.38 14.00 -6.98
C SER A 69 3.77 14.58 -6.70
N GLU A 70 4.39 14.07 -5.66
CA GLU A 70 5.81 14.19 -5.38
C GLU A 70 6.44 12.80 -5.43
N SER A 71 7.62 12.69 -6.05
CA SER A 71 8.38 11.44 -6.15
C SER A 71 9.58 11.52 -5.21
N ILE A 72 9.76 10.47 -4.39
CA ILE A 72 10.84 10.37 -3.40
C ILE A 72 11.60 9.07 -3.63
N ASP A 73 12.89 9.17 -3.96
CA ASP A 73 13.77 8.04 -4.04
C ASP A 73 14.37 7.70 -2.67
N VAL A 74 14.28 6.44 -2.29
CA VAL A 74 14.86 5.88 -1.07
C VAL A 74 15.91 4.86 -1.46
N ASN A 75 17.17 5.18 -1.17
CA ASN A 75 18.31 4.34 -1.52
C ASN A 75 18.53 3.23 -0.49
N ALA A 76 19.37 2.26 -0.85
CA ALA A 76 19.82 1.23 0.08
C ALA A 76 20.38 1.85 1.37
N SER A 77 19.98 1.31 2.51
CA SER A 77 20.28 1.77 3.86
C SER A 77 19.52 3.04 4.29
N GLU A 78 18.55 3.49 3.50
CA GLU A 78 17.63 4.56 3.87
C GLU A 78 16.24 4.01 4.22
N ALA A 79 15.45 4.83 4.91
CA ALA A 79 14.07 4.53 5.25
C ALA A 79 13.15 5.73 4.98
N ILE A 80 11.89 5.42 4.69
CA ILE A 80 10.81 6.41 4.63
C ILE A 80 9.71 5.99 5.61
N HIS A 81 9.12 6.96 6.30
CA HIS A 81 8.04 6.76 7.26
C HIS A 81 6.81 7.54 6.85
N PHE A 82 5.66 6.90 6.95
CA PHE A 82 4.34 7.49 6.74
C PHE A 82 3.53 7.38 8.03
N GLY A 83 3.10 8.53 8.57
CA GLY A 83 2.15 8.59 9.67
C GLY A 83 0.75 8.19 9.22
N ARG A 84 -0.14 8.00 10.18
CA ARG A 84 -1.56 7.72 9.88
C ARG A 84 -2.18 8.97 9.25
N GLU A 85 -2.89 8.76 8.13
CA GLU A 85 -3.62 9.83 7.42
C GLU A 85 -2.74 11.01 6.97
N ASP A 86 -1.43 10.87 6.97
CA ASP A 86 -0.49 11.95 6.64
C ASP A 86 -0.60 12.32 5.16
N VAL A 87 -0.40 11.32 4.32
CA VAL A 87 -0.42 11.43 2.86
C VAL A 87 -0.94 10.14 2.24
N TYR A 88 -1.40 10.22 0.99
CA TYR A 88 -1.54 9.04 0.14
C TYR A 88 -0.18 8.68 -0.43
N GLN A 89 0.20 7.42 -0.35
CA GLN A 89 1.48 6.93 -0.82
C GLN A 89 1.34 5.64 -1.63
N THR A 90 2.26 5.42 -2.55
CA THR A 90 2.55 4.15 -3.18
C THR A 90 4.03 4.08 -3.46
N GLY A 91 4.61 2.89 -3.35
CA GLY A 91 6.04 2.71 -3.58
C GLY A 91 6.33 1.49 -4.42
N GLY A 92 7.41 1.53 -5.18
CA GLY A 92 7.79 0.43 -6.05
C GLY A 92 9.21 0.53 -6.58
N ASN A 93 9.51 -0.32 -7.53
CA ASN A 93 10.77 -0.37 -8.24
C ASN A 93 10.63 0.22 -9.66
N GLU A 94 11.00 1.48 -9.83
CA GLU A 94 11.04 2.15 -11.13
C GLU A 94 12.39 1.93 -11.87
N SER A 95 13.32 1.22 -11.24
CA SER A 95 14.63 0.93 -11.81
C SER A 95 14.68 -0.43 -12.52
N GLU A 96 15.75 -0.68 -13.26
CA GLU A 96 16.00 -1.99 -13.90
C GLU A 96 16.65 -3.02 -12.95
N LYS A 97 17.12 -2.58 -11.77
CA LYS A 97 17.75 -3.45 -10.78
C LYS A 97 16.74 -3.87 -9.73
N PRO A 98 16.86 -5.08 -9.17
CA PRO A 98 15.99 -5.49 -8.08
C PRO A 98 16.05 -4.54 -6.88
N VAL A 99 14.90 -4.35 -6.22
CA VAL A 99 14.78 -3.66 -4.95
C VAL A 99 14.47 -4.67 -3.87
N VAL A 100 15.24 -4.66 -2.78
CA VAL A 100 14.97 -5.49 -1.60
C VAL A 100 14.66 -4.57 -0.43
N GLY A 101 13.58 -4.84 0.28
CA GLY A 101 13.17 -4.00 1.40
C GLY A 101 12.33 -4.72 2.45
N ILE A 102 12.14 -4.03 3.56
CA ILE A 102 11.26 -4.44 4.66
C ILE A 102 10.24 -3.34 4.89
N ALA A 103 8.96 -3.71 4.90
CA ALA A 103 7.88 -2.84 5.37
C ALA A 103 7.51 -3.22 6.80
N ILE A 104 7.30 -2.23 7.65
CA ILE A 104 6.88 -2.37 9.04
C ILE A 104 5.65 -1.49 9.26
N GLY A 105 4.56 -2.08 9.75
CA GLY A 105 3.34 -1.38 10.14
C GLY A 105 3.08 -1.49 11.64
N VAL A 106 2.70 -0.40 12.30
CA VAL A 106 2.37 -0.35 13.72
C VAL A 106 1.13 0.50 13.97
N PRO A 107 0.30 0.15 14.96
CA PRO A 107 0.31 -1.07 15.79
C PRO A 107 -0.28 -2.29 15.07
N GLY A 108 -0.09 -3.45 15.65
CA GLY A 108 -0.74 -4.70 15.24
C GLY A 108 0.02 -5.46 14.14
N ALA A 109 -0.19 -6.76 14.11
CA ALA A 109 0.49 -7.67 13.18
C ALA A 109 -0.03 -7.58 11.72
N ARG A 110 -1.10 -6.85 11.50
CA ARG A 110 -1.73 -6.55 10.21
C ARG A 110 -2.59 -5.30 10.34
N HIS A 111 -2.79 -4.57 9.24
CA HIS A 111 -3.77 -3.49 9.19
C HIS A 111 -5.20 -4.05 9.14
N ASP A 112 -6.13 -3.26 9.60
CA ASP A 112 -7.55 -3.47 9.35
C ASP A 112 -7.91 -2.93 7.97
N TRP A 113 -8.64 -3.70 7.16
CA TRP A 113 -9.07 -3.25 5.82
C TRP A 113 -9.98 -2.02 5.87
N GLU A 114 -10.79 -1.90 6.92
CA GLU A 114 -11.61 -0.70 7.14
C GLU A 114 -10.75 0.55 7.43
N GLY A 115 -9.50 0.34 7.81
CA GLY A 115 -8.51 1.39 8.03
C GLY A 115 -7.74 1.80 6.77
N VAL A 116 -8.02 1.21 5.59
CA VAL A 116 -7.34 1.53 4.33
C VAL A 116 -8.22 2.40 3.45
N GLU A 117 -7.67 3.48 2.94
CA GLU A 117 -8.31 4.35 1.96
C GLU A 117 -7.43 4.47 0.72
N ALA A 118 -8.00 4.20 -0.47
CA ALA A 118 -7.29 4.26 -1.74
C ALA A 118 -7.77 5.42 -2.61
N VAL A 119 -6.88 5.94 -3.45
CA VAL A 119 -7.20 6.94 -4.48
C VAL A 119 -7.44 6.23 -5.80
N LEU A 120 -8.64 6.39 -6.34
CA LEU A 120 -9.06 5.80 -7.61
C LEU A 120 -9.88 6.78 -8.43
N ASP A 121 -9.92 6.59 -9.76
CA ASP A 121 -10.84 7.29 -10.64
C ASP A 121 -12.28 6.84 -10.36
N CYS A 122 -13.14 7.78 -10.00
CA CYS A 122 -14.56 7.53 -9.83
C CYS A 122 -15.32 7.90 -11.11
N GLY A 123 -15.97 6.93 -11.75
CA GLY A 123 -16.73 7.15 -12.97
C GLY A 123 -17.90 8.11 -12.80
N GLU A 124 -18.59 8.11 -11.65
CA GLU A 124 -19.70 9.01 -11.34
C GLU A 124 -19.24 10.43 -11.00
N CYS A 125 -18.13 10.57 -10.27
CA CYS A 125 -17.56 11.89 -9.94
C CYS A 125 -16.77 12.50 -11.09
N GLY A 126 -16.33 11.69 -12.06
CA GLY A 126 -15.50 12.11 -13.20
C GLY A 126 -14.09 12.58 -12.84
N GLN A 127 -13.60 12.19 -11.68
CA GLN A 127 -12.29 12.59 -11.16
C GLN A 127 -11.75 11.55 -10.16
N GLU A 128 -10.46 11.64 -9.83
CA GLU A 128 -9.88 10.87 -8.74
C GLU A 128 -10.49 11.28 -7.41
N THR A 129 -10.91 10.27 -6.63
CA THR A 129 -11.50 10.44 -5.29
C THR A 129 -10.96 9.40 -4.34
N ALA A 130 -11.15 9.63 -3.05
CA ALA A 130 -10.86 8.65 -2.01
C ALA A 130 -11.94 7.57 -1.99
N HIS A 131 -11.52 6.31 -1.81
CA HIS A 131 -12.39 5.14 -1.76
C HIS A 131 -12.08 4.31 -0.52
N ASN A 132 -13.13 3.85 0.15
CA ASN A 132 -13.01 2.82 1.17
C ASN A 132 -12.82 1.46 0.49
N ILE A 133 -11.96 0.63 1.06
CA ILE A 133 -11.74 -0.74 0.62
C ILE A 133 -12.16 -1.66 1.75
N VAL A 134 -13.17 -2.48 1.51
CA VAL A 134 -13.71 -3.41 2.51
C VAL A 134 -13.76 -4.82 1.92
N PRO A 135 -13.28 -5.85 2.65
CA PRO A 135 -13.49 -7.23 2.23
C PRO A 135 -14.99 -7.55 2.17
N ALA A 136 -15.42 -8.28 1.14
CA ALA A 136 -16.81 -8.74 1.00
C ALA A 136 -17.21 -9.81 2.04
N GLY A 137 -16.29 -10.23 2.93
CA GLY A 137 -16.51 -11.22 3.98
C GLY A 137 -15.40 -11.21 5.01
N GLU A 138 -15.39 -12.17 5.94
CA GLU A 138 -14.31 -12.32 6.92
C GLU A 138 -12.99 -12.71 6.23
N ALA A 139 -12.11 -11.72 6.09
CA ALA A 139 -10.80 -11.91 5.48
C ALA A 139 -9.77 -12.36 6.53
N THR A 140 -9.49 -13.65 6.58
CA THR A 140 -8.36 -14.22 7.37
C THR A 140 -7.04 -14.19 6.60
N ARG A 141 -7.06 -13.83 5.32
CA ARG A 141 -5.93 -13.70 4.39
C ARG A 141 -6.07 -12.41 3.59
N MET A 142 -5.05 -12.09 2.81
CA MET A 142 -5.17 -11.05 1.79
C MET A 142 -6.32 -11.41 0.83
N PRO A 143 -7.41 -10.61 0.74
CA PRO A 143 -8.51 -10.93 -0.15
C PRO A 143 -8.07 -10.81 -1.61
N ASP A 144 -8.67 -11.63 -2.48
CA ASP A 144 -8.54 -11.47 -3.91
C ASP A 144 -9.36 -10.24 -4.38
N ALA A 145 -9.05 -9.69 -5.55
CA ALA A 145 -9.73 -8.48 -6.05
C ALA A 145 -11.27 -8.65 -6.15
N GLU A 146 -11.74 -9.86 -6.38
CA GLU A 146 -13.16 -10.21 -6.44
C GLU A 146 -13.84 -10.28 -5.05
N GLU A 147 -13.04 -10.31 -3.99
CA GLU A 147 -13.49 -10.37 -2.59
C GLU A 147 -13.43 -8.99 -1.91
N ILE A 148 -13.16 -7.93 -2.69
CA ILE A 148 -13.06 -6.56 -2.19
C ILE A 148 -14.22 -5.72 -2.74
N VAL A 149 -14.89 -5.01 -1.85
CA VAL A 149 -15.84 -3.95 -2.20
C VAL A 149 -15.15 -2.62 -2.07
N VAL A 150 -15.15 -1.85 -3.15
CA VAL A 150 -14.53 -0.51 -3.23
C VAL A 150 -15.64 0.52 -3.40
N THR A 151 -15.74 1.47 -2.47
CA THR A 151 -16.83 2.45 -2.45
C THR A 151 -16.28 3.87 -2.43
N CYS A 152 -16.68 4.69 -3.39
CA CYS A 152 -16.33 6.10 -3.44
C CYS A 152 -16.84 6.85 -2.20
N ARG A 153 -15.99 7.61 -1.54
CA ARG A 153 -16.37 8.38 -0.35
C ARG A 153 -17.20 9.63 -0.66
N GLU A 154 -17.12 10.14 -1.89
CA GLU A 154 -17.86 11.35 -2.29
C GLU A 154 -19.31 11.04 -2.72
N CYS A 155 -19.52 10.02 -3.57
CA CYS A 155 -20.84 9.71 -4.13
C CYS A 155 -21.43 8.38 -3.66
N GLY A 156 -20.67 7.53 -2.97
CA GLY A 156 -21.12 6.23 -2.47
C GLY A 156 -21.26 5.14 -3.53
N THR A 157 -20.83 5.39 -4.77
CA THR A 157 -20.88 4.38 -5.84
C THR A 157 -19.78 3.33 -5.64
N GLU A 158 -20.12 2.06 -5.87
CA GLU A 158 -19.16 0.99 -5.96
C GLU A 158 -18.36 1.09 -7.27
N ALA A 159 -17.03 0.91 -7.18
CA ALA A 159 -16.09 0.99 -8.29
C ALA A 159 -15.66 -0.40 -8.81
#